data_ceb17de8cca4ec8742763c6221ac89cd
#
_entry.id   ceb17de8cca4ec8742763c6221ac89cd
#
_cell.length_a   1.000
_cell.length_b   1.000
_cell.length_c   1.000
_cell.angle_alpha   90.00
_cell.angle_beta   90.00
_cell.angle_gamma   90.00
#
_symmetry.space_group_name_H-M   'P 1'
#
loop_
_entity.id
_entity.type
_entity.pdbx_description
1 polymer ?
#
loop_
_entity_poly.entity_id
_entity_poly.type
_entity_poly.pdbx_seq_one_letter_code
_entity_poly.pdbx_strand_id
1 'polypeptide(L)'
;MEILFRSFCTVLISCVATLGDGHPLKLSLSQIEYSSERDTIQVDLRLFLMDVNEALTFDPESTELRFCEPDESPNANSLLMSYLNEFISIEANGQRIPIKLENKSLNGEGINTALQISFEYAQEKPLKTLKIKNTVFTDLFFDQTNIIYVHINSDSTSLMLNKNTPSHTLTF
;
A
#
# COMPACT_ATOMS: atom_id res chain seq x y z
N MET A 1 -13.41 53.41 -51.96
CA MET A 1 -13.72 53.00 -50.61
C MET A 1 -13.66 51.48 -50.61
N GLU A 2 -12.47 50.96 -50.40
CA GLU A 2 -12.16 49.52 -50.50
C GLU A 2 -12.27 48.88 -49.14
N ILE A 3 -13.14 47.86 -49.04
CA ILE A 3 -13.31 47.09 -47.85
C ILE A 3 -12.44 45.85 -48.01
N LEU A 4 -11.34 45.83 -47.30
CA LEU A 4 -10.45 44.67 -47.19
C LEU A 4 -11.06 43.57 -46.30
N PHE A 5 -11.48 42.50 -46.93
CA PHE A 5 -11.90 41.26 -46.25
C PHE A 5 -10.66 40.50 -45.77
N ARG A 6 -10.32 40.56 -44.47
CA ARG A 6 -9.32 39.75 -43.83
C ARG A 6 -9.92 38.39 -43.53
N SER A 7 -9.53 37.39 -44.31
CA SER A 7 -9.80 35.97 -44.06
C SER A 7 -9.01 35.53 -42.86
N PHE A 8 -9.70 35.29 -41.75
CA PHE A 8 -9.10 34.72 -40.53
C PHE A 8 -9.11 33.20 -40.64
N CYS A 9 -7.94 32.63 -41.02
CA CYS A 9 -7.75 31.19 -41.08
C CYS A 9 -7.59 30.66 -39.67
N THR A 10 -8.67 30.14 -39.07
CA THR A 10 -8.66 29.51 -37.77
C THR A 10 -8.09 28.09 -37.94
N VAL A 11 -6.81 27.93 -37.63
CA VAL A 11 -6.18 26.60 -37.51
C VAL A 11 -6.69 25.95 -36.22
N LEU A 12 -7.63 25.03 -36.34
CA LEU A 12 -8.01 24.12 -35.26
C LEU A 12 -6.88 23.14 -35.02
N ILE A 13 -6.05 23.43 -34.02
CA ILE A 13 -5.11 22.43 -33.48
C ILE A 13 -5.92 21.45 -32.68
N SER A 14 -6.29 20.32 -33.29
CA SER A 14 -6.81 19.16 -32.58
C SER A 14 -5.70 18.59 -31.70
N CYS A 15 -5.71 18.99 -30.44
CA CYS A 15 -4.89 18.35 -29.40
C CYS A 15 -5.46 16.94 -29.19
N VAL A 16 -4.96 15.95 -29.93
CA VAL A 16 -5.20 14.54 -29.63
C VAL A 16 -4.46 14.27 -28.34
N ALA A 17 -5.18 14.32 -27.22
CA ALA A 17 -4.71 13.76 -25.98
C ALA A 17 -4.56 12.26 -26.20
N THR A 18 -3.36 11.80 -26.51
CA THR A 18 -3.02 10.40 -26.37
C THR A 18 -3.20 10.07 -24.89
N LEU A 19 -4.29 9.39 -24.56
CA LEU A 19 -4.40 8.63 -23.31
C LEU A 19 -3.28 7.60 -23.40
N GLY A 20 -2.10 7.98 -22.91
CA GLY A 20 -1.05 7.03 -22.66
C GLY A 20 -1.62 6.02 -21.69
N ASP A 21 -1.56 4.74 -22.05
CA ASP A 21 -1.72 3.64 -21.10
C ASP A 21 -0.62 3.81 -20.04
N GLY A 22 -0.90 4.68 -19.05
CA GLY A 22 -0.06 4.80 -17.89
C GLY A 22 -0.15 3.46 -17.18
N HIS A 23 0.95 2.70 -17.19
CA HIS A 23 1.05 1.51 -16.35
C HIS A 23 0.58 1.89 -14.94
N PRO A 24 -0.41 1.17 -14.39
CA PRO A 24 -0.86 1.46 -13.04
C PRO A 24 0.36 1.41 -12.11
N LEU A 25 0.56 2.47 -11.34
CA LEU A 25 1.68 2.52 -10.39
C LEU A 25 1.57 1.34 -9.44
N LYS A 26 2.59 0.47 -9.45
CA LYS A 26 2.66 -0.68 -8.55
C LYS A 26 3.19 -0.19 -7.21
N LEU A 27 2.25 0.08 -6.27
CA LEU A 27 2.60 0.59 -4.96
C LEU A 27 1.68 0.05 -3.86
N SER A 28 2.22 -0.07 -2.66
CA SER A 28 1.44 -0.23 -1.44
C SER A 28 1.71 0.92 -0.49
N LEU A 29 0.76 1.20 0.39
CA LEU A 29 0.89 2.20 1.44
C LEU A 29 0.78 1.54 2.80
N SER A 30 1.64 1.93 3.73
CA SER A 30 1.58 1.48 5.11
C SER A 30 1.82 2.66 6.03
N GLN A 31 1.23 2.59 7.21
CA GLN A 31 1.47 3.56 8.27
C GLN A 31 1.83 2.80 9.54
N ILE A 32 2.83 3.27 10.25
CA ILE A 32 3.23 2.75 11.55
C ILE A 32 3.32 3.93 12.51
N GLU A 33 2.52 3.89 13.56
CA GLU A 33 2.50 4.92 14.60
C GLU A 33 2.93 4.33 15.94
N TYR A 34 3.84 5.00 16.64
CA TYR A 34 4.13 4.72 18.03
C TYR A 34 3.75 5.92 18.89
N SER A 35 3.01 5.67 19.94
CA SER A 35 2.68 6.64 20.98
C SER A 35 3.23 6.17 22.31
N SER A 36 4.15 6.96 22.88
CA SER A 36 4.67 6.73 24.23
C SER A 36 3.64 6.97 25.32
N GLU A 37 2.55 7.72 25.03
CA GLU A 37 1.45 7.93 25.97
C GLU A 37 0.55 6.70 26.11
N ARG A 38 0.41 5.93 25.03
CA ARG A 38 -0.43 4.72 24.97
C ARG A 38 0.37 3.44 25.11
N ASP A 39 1.70 3.52 25.03
CA ASP A 39 2.60 2.35 24.94
C ASP A 39 2.19 1.35 23.85
N THR A 40 1.78 1.88 22.69
CA THR A 40 1.30 1.06 21.57
C THR A 40 1.98 1.42 20.26
N ILE A 41 2.18 0.41 19.42
CA ILE A 41 2.49 0.54 18.01
C ILE A 41 1.24 0.16 17.23
N GLN A 42 0.70 1.11 16.48
CA GLN A 42 -0.39 0.87 15.54
C GLN A 42 0.20 0.65 14.14
N VAL A 43 -0.33 -0.31 13.41
CA VAL A 43 0.07 -0.63 12.03
C VAL A 43 -1.16 -0.65 11.15
N ASP A 44 -1.11 0.13 10.06
CA ASP A 44 -2.11 0.17 9.02
C ASP A 44 -1.46 -0.20 7.68
N LEU A 45 -2.02 -1.20 7.01
CA LEU A 45 -1.60 -1.64 5.68
C LEU A 45 -2.72 -1.35 4.69
N ARG A 46 -2.40 -0.72 3.57
CA ARG A 46 -3.33 -0.47 2.47
C ARG A 46 -2.77 -1.08 1.19
N LEU A 47 -3.44 -2.11 0.69
CA LEU A 47 -3.05 -2.92 -0.46
C LEU A 47 -4.13 -2.84 -1.53
N PHE A 48 -3.79 -2.58 -2.79
CA PHE A 48 -4.80 -2.62 -3.85
C PHE A 48 -5.37 -4.03 -3.97
N LEU A 49 -6.70 -4.13 -4.03
CA LEU A 49 -7.40 -5.42 -4.03
C LEU A 49 -7.02 -6.28 -5.24
N MET A 50 -6.85 -5.66 -6.40
CA MET A 50 -6.40 -6.36 -7.62
C MET A 50 -5.02 -6.99 -7.42
N ASP A 51 -4.07 -6.29 -6.79
CA ASP A 51 -2.73 -6.83 -6.52
C ASP A 51 -2.78 -7.95 -5.46
N VAL A 52 -3.67 -7.84 -4.47
CA VAL A 52 -3.92 -8.91 -3.49
C VAL A 52 -4.50 -10.15 -4.17
N ASN A 53 -5.50 -9.98 -5.03
CA ASN A 53 -6.08 -11.10 -5.79
C ASN A 53 -5.01 -11.75 -6.68
N GLU A 54 -4.24 -10.97 -7.44
CA GLU A 54 -3.17 -11.49 -8.27
C GLU A 54 -2.13 -12.28 -7.47
N ALA A 55 -1.77 -11.78 -6.28
CA ALA A 55 -0.81 -12.47 -5.40
C ALA A 55 -1.33 -13.80 -4.85
N LEU A 56 -2.62 -13.91 -4.61
CA LEU A 56 -3.20 -15.08 -3.92
C LEU A 56 -3.90 -16.06 -4.85
N THR A 57 -4.35 -15.62 -6.02
CA THR A 57 -5.13 -16.45 -6.97
C THR A 57 -4.57 -16.42 -8.39
N PHE A 58 -3.51 -15.65 -8.65
CA PHE A 58 -2.94 -15.42 -9.99
C PHE A 58 -3.93 -14.79 -11.00
N ASP A 59 -4.96 -14.11 -10.48
CA ASP A 59 -5.96 -13.39 -11.27
C ASP A 59 -6.37 -12.11 -10.55
N PRO A 60 -6.00 -10.91 -11.06
CA PRO A 60 -6.32 -9.64 -10.42
C PRO A 60 -7.83 -9.36 -10.32
N GLU A 61 -8.63 -9.95 -11.21
CA GLU A 61 -10.09 -9.81 -11.24
C GLU A 61 -10.81 -10.96 -10.53
N SER A 62 -10.08 -11.83 -9.83
CA SER A 62 -10.63 -12.97 -9.13
C SER A 62 -11.71 -12.60 -8.12
N THR A 63 -12.79 -13.34 -8.16
CA THR A 63 -13.87 -13.27 -7.17
C THR A 63 -13.87 -14.47 -6.20
N GLU A 64 -12.80 -15.25 -6.17
CA GLU A 64 -12.73 -16.46 -5.35
C GLU A 64 -12.64 -16.16 -3.85
N LEU A 65 -11.91 -15.09 -3.49
CA LEU A 65 -11.66 -14.77 -2.08
C LEU A 65 -12.71 -13.85 -1.47
N ARG A 66 -13.28 -12.92 -2.24
CA ARG A 66 -14.36 -11.99 -1.87
C ARG A 66 -14.15 -11.32 -0.51
N PHE A 67 -12.98 -10.76 -0.32
CA PHE A 67 -12.62 -10.09 0.93
C PHE A 67 -13.68 -9.09 1.41
N CYS A 68 -14.04 -9.17 2.68
CA CYS A 68 -15.01 -8.31 3.37
C CYS A 68 -16.46 -8.40 2.83
N GLU A 69 -16.77 -9.36 1.96
CA GLU A 69 -18.10 -9.63 1.47
C GLU A 69 -18.81 -10.68 2.37
N PRO A 70 -20.17 -10.73 2.35
CA PRO A 70 -20.91 -11.71 3.16
C PRO A 70 -20.58 -13.18 2.87
N ASP A 71 -20.10 -13.47 1.68
CA ASP A 71 -19.68 -14.80 1.21
C ASP A 71 -18.16 -14.89 0.99
N GLU A 72 -17.39 -14.16 1.80
CA GLU A 72 -15.93 -14.27 1.85
C GLU A 72 -15.50 -15.73 1.98
N SER A 73 -14.54 -16.14 1.15
CA SER A 73 -13.99 -17.50 1.21
C SER A 73 -13.42 -17.83 2.59
N PRO A 74 -13.72 -19.01 3.16
CA PRO A 74 -13.17 -19.45 4.45
C PRO A 74 -11.63 -19.42 4.50
N ASN A 75 -10.96 -19.54 3.35
CA ASN A 75 -9.51 -19.57 3.24
C ASN A 75 -8.89 -18.17 3.03
N ALA A 76 -9.69 -17.14 2.74
CA ALA A 76 -9.19 -15.83 2.35
C ALA A 76 -8.23 -15.24 3.39
N ASN A 77 -8.63 -15.25 4.67
CA ASN A 77 -7.80 -14.72 5.75
C ASN A 77 -6.50 -15.50 5.96
N SER A 78 -6.54 -16.82 5.86
CA SER A 78 -5.35 -17.66 6.07
C SER A 78 -4.34 -17.49 4.93
N LEU A 79 -4.80 -17.40 3.68
CA LEU A 79 -3.95 -17.12 2.53
C LEU A 79 -3.31 -15.74 2.64
N LEU A 80 -4.12 -14.71 2.93
CA LEU A 80 -3.64 -13.35 3.12
C LEU A 80 -2.57 -13.26 4.22
N MET A 81 -2.83 -13.84 5.39
CA MET A 81 -1.90 -13.80 6.52
C MET A 81 -0.62 -14.58 6.25
N SER A 82 -0.69 -15.71 5.54
CA SER A 82 0.49 -16.45 5.10
C SER A 82 1.37 -15.60 4.21
N TYR A 83 0.78 -14.96 3.20
CA TYR A 83 1.47 -14.07 2.28
C TYR A 83 2.10 -12.88 3.00
N LEU A 84 1.34 -12.16 3.82
CA LEU A 84 1.85 -11.00 4.55
C LEU A 84 3.01 -11.35 5.49
N ASN A 85 2.94 -12.48 6.21
CA ASN A 85 4.01 -12.91 7.11
C ASN A 85 5.32 -13.28 6.39
N GLU A 86 5.26 -13.65 5.12
CA GLU A 86 6.44 -13.92 4.28
C GLU A 86 7.11 -12.62 3.82
N PHE A 87 6.30 -11.65 3.38
CA PHE A 87 6.79 -10.45 2.72
C PHE A 87 6.96 -9.24 3.63
N ILE A 88 6.31 -9.20 4.79
CA ILE A 88 6.40 -8.10 5.77
C ILE A 88 6.95 -8.61 7.09
N SER A 89 7.89 -7.88 7.68
CA SER A 89 8.26 -8.03 9.08
C SER A 89 8.55 -6.69 9.73
N ILE A 90 8.09 -6.55 10.97
CA ILE A 90 8.31 -5.38 11.80
C ILE A 90 8.98 -5.87 13.10
N GLU A 91 10.08 -5.23 13.49
CA GLU A 91 10.78 -5.53 14.73
C GLU A 91 10.92 -4.25 15.57
N ALA A 92 10.42 -4.26 16.79
CA ALA A 92 10.60 -3.19 17.78
C ALA A 92 11.64 -3.62 18.80
N ASN A 93 12.69 -2.82 18.99
CA ASN A 93 13.80 -3.13 19.89
C ASN A 93 14.40 -4.54 19.68
N GLY A 94 14.45 -5.00 18.41
CA GLY A 94 14.94 -6.34 18.05
C GLY A 94 13.95 -7.48 18.27
N GLN A 95 12.74 -7.20 18.74
CA GLN A 95 11.68 -8.18 18.91
C GLN A 95 10.68 -8.10 17.76
N ARG A 96 10.40 -9.22 17.10
CA ARG A 96 9.42 -9.26 16.00
C ARG A 96 8.00 -9.01 16.51
N ILE A 97 7.32 -8.09 15.88
CA ILE A 97 5.89 -7.82 16.08
C ILE A 97 5.10 -8.78 15.17
N PRO A 98 4.20 -9.61 15.73
CA PRO A 98 3.34 -10.46 14.93
C PRO A 98 2.33 -9.62 14.15
N ILE A 99 2.20 -9.86 12.84
CA ILE A 99 1.13 -9.29 12.04
C ILE A 99 -0.18 -9.98 12.44
N LYS A 100 -1.22 -9.18 12.68
CA LYS A 100 -2.53 -9.65 13.11
C LYS A 100 -3.60 -9.19 12.13
N LEU A 101 -4.72 -9.89 12.11
CA LEU A 101 -5.91 -9.50 11.37
C LEU A 101 -7.00 -9.08 12.36
N GLU A 102 -6.80 -7.94 13.02
CA GLU A 102 -7.76 -7.42 14.00
C GLU A 102 -8.91 -6.68 13.31
N ASN A 103 -8.57 -5.81 12.36
CA ASN A 103 -9.54 -5.10 11.54
C ASN A 103 -9.20 -5.25 10.07
N LYS A 104 -10.23 -5.43 9.26
CA LYS A 104 -10.13 -5.54 7.81
C LYS A 104 -11.31 -4.87 7.15
N SER A 105 -11.08 -4.06 6.13
CA SER A 105 -12.12 -3.38 5.35
C SER A 105 -11.70 -3.13 3.91
N LEU A 106 -12.67 -2.92 3.03
CA LEU A 106 -12.44 -2.42 1.68
C LEU A 106 -12.74 -0.92 1.63
N ASN A 107 -11.86 -0.16 0.98
CA ASN A 107 -12.00 1.27 0.75
C ASN A 107 -11.67 1.62 -0.70
N GLY A 108 -12.40 2.59 -1.27
CA GLY A 108 -12.23 2.99 -2.66
C GLY A 108 -13.25 2.33 -3.58
N GLU A 109 -13.14 2.61 -4.88
CA GLU A 109 -14.06 2.11 -5.91
C GLU A 109 -13.28 1.66 -7.16
N GLY A 110 -13.80 0.66 -7.84
CA GLY A 110 -13.23 0.13 -9.07
C GLY A 110 -11.76 -0.29 -8.90
N ILE A 111 -10.89 0.13 -9.79
CA ILE A 111 -9.45 -0.19 -9.76
C ILE A 111 -8.71 0.41 -8.56
N ASN A 112 -9.30 1.39 -7.87
CA ASN A 112 -8.74 2.02 -6.68
C ASN A 112 -9.21 1.35 -5.38
N THR A 113 -10.00 0.28 -5.47
CA THR A 113 -10.40 -0.50 -4.29
C THR A 113 -9.17 -1.07 -3.62
N ALA A 114 -9.05 -0.84 -2.32
CA ALA A 114 -7.95 -1.32 -1.52
C ALA A 114 -8.44 -2.06 -0.29
N LEU A 115 -7.76 -3.14 0.03
CA LEU A 115 -7.89 -3.86 1.28
C LEU A 115 -7.08 -3.13 2.34
N GLN A 116 -7.74 -2.70 3.39
CA GLN A 116 -7.12 -2.06 4.55
C GLN A 116 -7.11 -3.05 5.71
N ILE A 117 -5.95 -3.20 6.35
CA ILE A 117 -5.73 -4.08 7.49
C ILE A 117 -5.09 -3.23 8.58
N SER A 118 -5.66 -3.25 9.79
CA SER A 118 -5.09 -2.56 10.93
C SER A 118 -5.04 -3.44 12.16
N PHE A 119 -3.97 -3.26 12.95
CA PHE A 119 -3.78 -3.94 14.22
C PHE A 119 -2.91 -3.11 15.16
N GLU A 120 -2.99 -3.43 16.45
CA GLU A 120 -2.18 -2.80 17.49
C GLU A 120 -1.26 -3.82 18.18
N TYR A 121 -0.13 -3.31 18.67
CA TYR A 121 0.83 -4.08 19.45
C TYR A 121 1.25 -3.28 20.68
N ALA A 122 1.09 -3.87 21.85
CA ALA A 122 1.55 -3.26 23.11
C ALA A 122 3.08 -3.22 23.16
N GLN A 123 3.65 -2.04 23.37
CA GLN A 123 5.09 -1.81 23.44
C GLN A 123 5.44 -1.31 24.84
N GLU A 124 5.64 -2.24 25.78
CA GLU A 124 5.86 -1.94 27.21
C GLU A 124 7.15 -1.16 27.51
N LYS A 125 8.10 -1.14 26.59
CA LYS A 125 9.38 -0.44 26.75
C LYS A 125 9.49 0.68 25.74
N PRO A 126 10.12 1.82 26.08
CA PRO A 126 10.36 2.90 25.14
C PRO A 126 10.96 2.36 23.84
N LEU A 127 10.40 2.79 22.72
CA LEU A 127 10.88 2.39 21.40
C LEU A 127 12.25 3.06 21.13
N LYS A 128 13.29 2.24 20.91
CA LYS A 128 14.65 2.68 20.58
C LYS A 128 15.02 2.37 19.15
N THR A 129 14.53 1.25 18.64
CA THR A 129 14.79 0.84 17.26
C THR A 129 13.53 0.24 16.66
N LEU A 130 13.28 0.58 15.40
CA LEU A 130 12.21 0.01 14.60
C LEU A 130 12.80 -0.45 13.27
N LYS A 131 12.85 -1.76 13.05
CA LYS A 131 13.27 -2.32 11.77
C LYS A 131 12.04 -2.80 11.01
N ILE A 132 11.93 -2.39 9.75
CA ILE A 132 10.81 -2.68 8.88
C ILE A 132 11.36 -3.36 7.62
N LYS A 133 10.83 -4.53 7.29
CA LYS A 133 10.94 -5.15 5.96
C LYS A 133 9.56 -5.10 5.32
N ASN A 134 9.50 -4.64 4.07
CA ASN A 134 8.29 -4.73 3.27
C ASN A 134 8.66 -4.98 1.81
N THR A 135 8.43 -6.20 1.37
CA THR A 135 8.65 -6.66 0.00
C THR A 135 7.35 -7.19 -0.62
N VAL A 136 6.20 -6.75 -0.11
CA VAL A 136 4.89 -7.17 -0.63
C VAL A 136 4.81 -6.86 -2.11
N PHE A 137 4.30 -7.81 -2.91
CA PHE A 137 4.15 -7.77 -4.37
C PHE A 137 5.45 -7.63 -5.19
N THR A 138 6.64 -7.64 -4.57
CA THR A 138 7.91 -7.59 -5.32
C THR A 138 8.28 -8.92 -5.99
N ASP A 139 7.56 -9.98 -5.69
CA ASP A 139 7.59 -11.26 -6.35
C ASP A 139 6.80 -11.26 -7.67
N LEU A 140 5.78 -10.40 -7.77
CA LEU A 140 4.93 -10.24 -8.95
C LEU A 140 5.39 -9.07 -9.85
N PHE A 141 5.70 -7.93 -9.24
CA PHE A 141 6.00 -6.70 -9.97
C PHE A 141 7.43 -6.25 -9.68
N PHE A 142 8.25 -6.14 -10.74
CA PHE A 142 9.65 -5.77 -10.58
C PHE A 142 9.84 -4.29 -10.14
N ASP A 143 8.87 -3.43 -10.46
CA ASP A 143 8.84 -2.00 -10.16
C ASP A 143 8.01 -1.64 -8.92
N GLN A 144 7.57 -2.67 -8.16
CA GLN A 144 6.83 -2.47 -6.91
C GLN A 144 7.58 -1.56 -5.95
N THR A 145 6.85 -0.57 -5.44
CA THR A 145 7.31 0.34 -4.39
C THR A 145 6.37 0.29 -3.19
N ASN A 146 6.92 0.02 -2.02
CA ASN A 146 6.19 -0.04 -0.76
C ASN A 146 6.52 1.21 0.07
N ILE A 147 5.56 2.11 0.19
CA ILE A 147 5.70 3.38 0.91
C ILE A 147 5.22 3.17 2.33
N ILE A 148 6.02 3.56 3.32
CA ILE A 148 5.70 3.42 4.72
C ILE A 148 5.87 4.78 5.39
N TYR A 149 4.80 5.29 5.95
CA TYR A 149 4.82 6.47 6.81
C TYR A 149 5.02 6.02 8.25
N VAL A 150 6.05 6.55 8.90
CA VAL A 150 6.39 6.22 10.29
C VAL A 150 6.25 7.46 11.13
N HIS A 151 5.38 7.40 12.13
CA HIS A 151 5.13 8.46 13.11
C HIS A 151 5.51 7.97 14.49
N ILE A 152 6.52 8.59 15.09
CA ILE A 152 7.00 8.23 16.43
C ILE A 152 6.88 9.46 17.30
N ASN A 153 5.88 9.49 18.18
CA ASN A 153 5.51 10.67 18.97
C ASN A 153 5.27 11.91 18.08
N SER A 154 6.19 12.89 18.10
CA SER A 154 6.12 14.12 17.28
C SER A 154 6.87 14.00 15.95
N ASP A 155 7.69 12.98 15.78
CA ASP A 155 8.56 12.84 14.61
C ASP A 155 7.90 11.99 13.52
N SER A 156 8.10 12.40 12.27
CA SER A 156 7.54 11.73 11.11
C SER A 156 8.61 11.52 10.05
N THR A 157 8.62 10.36 9.45
CA THR A 157 9.48 10.02 8.30
C THR A 157 8.74 9.14 7.32
N SER A 158 9.23 9.05 6.09
CA SER A 158 8.72 8.12 5.10
C SER A 158 9.84 7.25 4.54
N LEU A 159 9.54 5.99 4.32
CA LEU A 159 10.43 5.02 3.73
C LEU A 159 9.86 4.55 2.40
N MET A 160 10.73 4.27 1.44
CA MET A 160 10.39 3.63 0.17
C MET A 160 11.17 2.33 0.09
N LEU A 161 10.48 1.21 0.28
CA LEU A 161 11.06 -0.13 0.23
C LEU A 161 10.66 -0.82 -1.08
N ASN A 162 11.56 -1.61 -1.62
CA ASN A 162 11.37 -2.36 -2.85
C ASN A 162 12.28 -3.59 -2.86
N LYS A 163 12.32 -4.31 -3.97
CA LYS A 163 13.16 -5.51 -4.11
C LYS A 163 14.66 -5.25 -3.83
N ASN A 164 15.17 -4.09 -4.21
CA ASN A 164 16.59 -3.73 -4.05
C ASN A 164 16.91 -3.16 -2.66
N THR A 165 15.92 -2.53 -2.03
CA THR A 165 16.01 -1.98 -0.67
C THR A 165 14.85 -2.54 0.15
N PRO A 166 14.94 -3.82 0.57
CA PRO A 166 13.80 -4.54 1.15
C PRO A 166 13.49 -4.15 2.59
N SER A 167 14.42 -3.52 3.29
CA SER A 167 14.26 -3.19 4.72
C SER A 167 15.01 -1.93 5.11
N HIS A 168 14.54 -1.32 6.20
CA HIS A 168 15.21 -0.16 6.82
C HIS A 168 15.12 -0.26 8.35
N THR A 169 16.12 0.31 9.05
CA THR A 169 16.13 0.39 10.51
C THR A 169 16.19 1.86 10.91
N LEU A 170 15.22 2.27 11.72
CA LEU A 170 15.17 3.58 12.38
C LEU A 170 15.68 3.45 13.82
N THR A 171 16.39 4.47 14.29
CA THR A 171 16.88 4.56 15.67
C THR A 171 16.41 5.88 16.26
N PHE A 172 15.92 5.86 17.50
CA PHE A 172 15.28 6.98 18.22
C PHE A 172 16.00 7.30 19.51
#